data_356a8d829b926341b6adf58e559876ed
#
_entry.id   356a8d829b926341b6adf58e559876ed
#
_cell.length_a   1.000
_cell.length_b   1.000
_cell.length_c   1.000
_cell.angle_alpha   90.00
_cell.angle_beta   90.00
_cell.angle_gamma   90.00
#
_symmetry.space_group_name_H-M   'P 1'
#
loop_
_entity.id
_entity.type
_entity.pdbx_description
1 polymer ?
#
loop_
_entity_poly.entity_id
_entity_poly.type
_entity_poly.pdbx_seq_one_letter_code
_entity_poly.pdbx_strand_id
1 'polypeptide(L)'
;RTFVLQGGEDPGFSDELVCQTVRAIWNRFPDCAVTLSLGEKSPEIYRLYHEAGAERYLLRHETADPVHYRKLHPREMSWAHRMDCLHALRKTGFQVGCGFMVGSPFQTAECLAADLKFLEEFQPEMCGIGPFIPHHGTPFREYPAGTPELTVYLLSLIRLILPGVLLPATTALGTIAPDGREQGILAGGNVIMPNLSRASVRKKYELYDNK
;
A
#
# COMPACT_ATOMS: atom_id res chain seq x y z
N ARG A 1 -16.67 -0.42 -7.09
CA ARG A 1 -16.52 0.28 -5.81
C ARG A 1 -15.84 -0.64 -4.82
N THR A 2 -15.13 -0.08 -3.81
CA THR A 2 -14.46 -0.90 -2.79
C THR A 2 -14.41 -0.18 -1.45
N PHE A 3 -14.50 -0.95 -0.37
CA PHE A 3 -14.12 -0.51 0.97
C PHE A 3 -12.69 -0.95 1.25
N VAL A 4 -11.84 -0.03 1.71
CA VAL A 4 -10.47 -0.31 2.13
C VAL A 4 -10.39 -0.18 3.64
N LEU A 5 -10.06 -1.29 4.31
CA LEU A 5 -9.77 -1.33 5.74
C LEU A 5 -8.26 -1.33 5.92
N GLN A 6 -7.74 -0.24 6.45
CA GLN A 6 -6.31 -0.04 6.68
C GLN A 6 -6.05 0.18 8.17
N GLY A 7 -5.12 -0.57 8.75
CA GLY A 7 -4.84 -0.50 10.17
C GLY A 7 -3.38 -0.75 10.57
N GLY A 8 -2.52 -1.05 9.61
CA GLY A 8 -1.17 -1.49 9.92
C GLY A 8 -1.16 -2.81 10.72
N GLU A 9 -0.06 -3.09 11.40
CA GLU A 9 0.12 -4.30 12.21
C GLU A 9 -0.23 -4.02 13.68
N ASP A 10 -1.47 -3.63 13.94
CA ASP A 10 -1.96 -3.32 15.29
C ASP A 10 -2.49 -4.59 15.98
N PRO A 11 -1.87 -5.05 17.09
CA PRO A 11 -2.32 -6.22 17.84
C PRO A 11 -3.68 -6.01 18.54
N GLY A 12 -4.17 -4.78 18.62
CA GLY A 12 -5.50 -4.46 19.15
C GLY A 12 -6.66 -4.90 18.25
N PHE A 13 -6.38 -5.21 16.98
CA PHE A 13 -7.37 -5.75 16.05
C PHE A 13 -7.24 -7.27 15.97
N SER A 14 -8.12 -7.99 16.69
CA SER A 14 -8.16 -9.44 16.57
C SER A 14 -8.63 -9.86 15.17
N ASP A 15 -8.11 -10.99 14.69
CA ASP A 15 -8.48 -11.53 13.37
C ASP A 15 -9.97 -11.85 13.29
N GLU A 16 -10.60 -12.23 14.42
CA GLU A 16 -12.04 -12.43 14.50
C GLU A 16 -12.83 -11.13 14.28
N LEU A 17 -12.40 -10.03 14.88
CA LEU A 17 -13.04 -8.71 14.69
C LEU A 17 -12.93 -8.27 13.24
N VAL A 18 -11.79 -8.51 12.59
CA VAL A 18 -11.59 -8.23 11.17
C VAL A 18 -12.57 -9.05 10.34
N CYS A 19 -12.67 -10.36 10.56
CA CYS A 19 -13.61 -11.23 9.85
C CYS A 19 -15.08 -10.81 10.04
N GLN A 20 -15.47 -10.45 11.26
CA GLN A 20 -16.82 -9.95 11.55
C GLN A 20 -17.11 -8.65 10.79
N THR A 21 -16.13 -7.74 10.76
CA THR A 21 -16.25 -6.46 10.04
C THR A 21 -16.37 -6.67 8.54
N VAL A 22 -15.56 -7.56 7.97
CA VAL A 22 -15.60 -7.92 6.54
C VAL A 22 -16.97 -8.49 6.18
N ARG A 23 -17.48 -9.47 6.95
CA ARG A 23 -18.82 -10.06 6.73
C ARG A 23 -19.93 -9.02 6.83
N ALA A 24 -19.85 -8.10 7.79
CA ALA A 24 -20.85 -7.03 7.95
C ALA A 24 -20.89 -6.08 6.74
N ILE A 25 -19.70 -5.73 6.19
CA ILE A 25 -19.61 -4.91 4.99
C ILE A 25 -20.15 -5.68 3.78
N TRP A 26 -19.70 -6.91 3.58
CA TRP A 26 -20.12 -7.76 2.45
C TRP A 26 -21.63 -7.97 2.42
N ASN A 27 -22.26 -8.28 3.57
CA ASN A 27 -23.70 -8.46 3.70
C ASN A 27 -24.48 -7.16 3.42
N ARG A 28 -23.93 -6.00 3.78
CA ARG A 28 -24.61 -4.71 3.65
C ARG A 28 -24.43 -4.09 2.27
N PHE A 29 -23.30 -4.38 1.60
CA PHE A 29 -22.89 -3.79 0.34
C PHE A 29 -22.33 -4.87 -0.61
N PRO A 30 -23.18 -5.79 -1.09
CA PRO A 30 -22.73 -6.95 -1.89
C PRO A 30 -22.10 -6.56 -3.24
N ASP A 31 -22.36 -5.34 -3.72
CA ASP A 31 -21.80 -4.82 -4.98
C ASP A 31 -20.43 -4.12 -4.79
N CYS A 32 -19.88 -4.16 -3.58
CA CYS A 32 -18.62 -3.52 -3.23
C CYS A 32 -17.59 -4.55 -2.79
N ALA A 33 -16.43 -4.54 -3.43
CA ALA A 33 -15.29 -5.33 -2.97
C ALA A 33 -14.76 -4.85 -1.61
N VAL A 34 -14.23 -5.76 -0.82
CA VAL A 34 -13.53 -5.44 0.44
C VAL A 34 -12.03 -5.66 0.26
N THR A 35 -11.25 -4.61 0.51
CA THR A 35 -9.79 -4.63 0.49
C THR A 35 -9.25 -4.51 1.91
N LEU A 36 -8.36 -5.41 2.29
CA LEU A 36 -7.63 -5.32 3.56
C LEU A 36 -6.21 -4.79 3.33
N SER A 37 -5.69 -4.02 4.29
CA SER A 37 -4.30 -3.57 4.37
C SER A 37 -3.89 -3.56 5.84
N LEU A 38 -3.59 -4.76 6.38
CA LEU A 38 -3.39 -5.04 7.80
C LEU A 38 -2.01 -5.67 8.09
N GLY A 39 -1.04 -5.45 7.21
CA GLY A 39 0.33 -5.94 7.38
C GLY A 39 0.50 -7.43 7.08
N GLU A 40 1.54 -8.01 7.64
CA GLU A 40 1.89 -9.42 7.47
C GLU A 40 1.05 -10.32 8.37
N LYS A 41 0.56 -11.42 7.81
CA LYS A 41 -0.21 -12.44 8.53
C LYS A 41 0.23 -13.83 8.07
N SER A 42 -0.12 -14.85 8.84
CA SER A 42 0.10 -16.23 8.40
C SER A 42 -0.85 -16.62 7.24
N PRO A 43 -0.48 -17.63 6.44
CA PRO A 43 -1.35 -18.12 5.36
C PRO A 43 -2.74 -18.56 5.85
N GLU A 44 -2.83 -19.06 7.09
CA GLU A 44 -4.10 -19.46 7.72
C GLU A 44 -5.00 -18.26 7.95
N ILE A 45 -4.43 -17.14 8.44
CA ILE A 45 -5.18 -15.90 8.67
C ILE A 45 -5.61 -15.27 7.34
N TYR A 46 -4.75 -15.29 6.32
CA TYR A 46 -5.15 -14.84 4.99
C TYR A 46 -6.36 -15.64 4.46
N ARG A 47 -6.38 -16.96 4.64
CA ARG A 47 -7.55 -17.78 4.27
C ARG A 47 -8.81 -17.37 5.04
N LEU A 48 -8.72 -17.18 6.36
CA LEU A 48 -9.87 -16.73 7.16
C LEU A 48 -10.44 -15.41 6.67
N TYR A 49 -9.59 -14.46 6.32
CA TYR A 49 -10.02 -13.17 5.79
C TYR A 49 -10.70 -13.31 4.41
N HIS A 50 -10.13 -14.14 3.55
CA HIS A 50 -10.72 -14.41 2.23
C HIS A 50 -12.08 -15.11 2.34
N GLU A 51 -12.19 -16.12 3.18
CA GLU A 51 -13.45 -16.83 3.48
C GLU A 51 -14.50 -15.94 4.15
N ALA A 52 -14.06 -14.89 4.87
CA ALA A 52 -14.95 -13.89 5.42
C ALA A 52 -15.55 -12.95 4.37
N GLY A 53 -15.02 -12.95 3.14
CA GLY A 53 -15.50 -12.13 2.02
C GLY A 53 -14.55 -11.00 1.61
N ALA A 54 -13.31 -10.94 2.11
CA ALA A 54 -12.31 -10.02 1.61
C ALA A 54 -11.75 -10.52 0.28
N GLU A 55 -11.91 -9.74 -0.79
CA GLU A 55 -11.49 -10.14 -2.14
C GLU A 55 -10.10 -9.64 -2.49
N ARG A 56 -9.65 -8.55 -1.83
CA ARG A 56 -8.40 -7.85 -2.14
C ARG A 56 -7.56 -7.66 -0.89
N TYR A 57 -6.25 -7.73 -1.07
CA TYR A 57 -5.30 -7.44 0.00
C TYR A 57 -4.17 -6.56 -0.53
N LEU A 58 -3.92 -5.43 0.14
CA LEU A 58 -2.81 -4.54 -0.16
C LEU A 58 -1.70 -4.75 0.86
N LEU A 59 -0.57 -5.26 0.41
CA LEU A 59 0.66 -5.40 1.17
C LEU A 59 1.80 -4.78 0.38
N ARG A 60 2.23 -3.59 0.74
CA ARG A 60 3.34 -2.95 0.04
C ARG A 60 4.63 -3.73 0.28
N HIS A 61 5.38 -4.02 -0.78
CA HIS A 61 6.69 -4.65 -0.65
C HIS A 61 7.77 -3.68 -0.16
N GLU A 62 7.48 -2.37 -0.22
CA GLU A 62 8.26 -1.20 0.19
C GLU A 62 9.52 -0.99 -0.65
N THR A 63 10.22 -2.02 -1.01
CA THR A 63 11.30 -2.07 -2.02
C THR A 63 11.59 -3.52 -2.40
N ALA A 64 11.91 -3.76 -3.66
CA ALA A 64 12.33 -5.08 -4.15
C ALA A 64 13.82 -5.36 -3.87
N ASP A 65 14.59 -4.38 -3.41
CA ASP A 65 15.99 -4.54 -3.05
C ASP A 65 16.13 -4.95 -1.56
N PRO A 66 16.66 -6.16 -1.25
CA PRO A 66 16.78 -6.63 0.13
C PRO A 66 17.79 -5.83 0.96
N VAL A 67 18.77 -5.19 0.34
CA VAL A 67 19.77 -4.35 1.05
C VAL A 67 19.12 -3.03 1.44
N HIS A 68 18.37 -2.43 0.54
CA HIS A 68 17.59 -1.23 0.80
C HIS A 68 16.49 -1.49 1.85
N TYR A 69 15.75 -2.61 1.75
CA TYR A 69 14.74 -3.01 2.73
C TYR A 69 15.31 -3.06 4.16
N ARG A 70 16.48 -3.66 4.33
CA ARG A 70 17.16 -3.76 5.64
C ARG A 70 17.55 -2.42 6.25
N LYS A 71 17.80 -1.41 5.42
CA LYS A 71 18.08 -0.04 5.87
C LYS A 71 16.84 0.72 6.31
N LEU A 72 15.67 0.36 5.76
CA LEU A 72 14.39 1.02 6.03
C LEU A 72 13.63 0.42 7.22
N HIS A 73 13.81 -0.86 7.49
CA HIS A 73 12.98 -1.60 8.45
C HIS A 73 13.78 -2.07 9.67
N PRO A 74 13.10 -2.28 10.81
CA PRO A 74 13.68 -2.93 11.97
C PRO A 74 14.28 -4.29 11.63
N ARG A 75 15.27 -4.72 12.43
CA ARG A 75 16.01 -5.97 12.17
C ARG A 75 15.14 -7.23 12.23
N GLU A 76 14.03 -7.15 12.95
CA GLU A 76 13.05 -8.23 13.11
C GLU A 76 12.21 -8.45 11.85
N MET A 77 12.12 -7.45 10.98
CA MET A 77 11.40 -7.54 9.71
C MET A 77 12.28 -8.11 8.61
N SER A 78 11.76 -9.08 7.88
CA SER A 78 12.48 -9.78 6.82
C SER A 78 11.92 -9.45 5.45
N TRP A 79 12.77 -9.02 4.53
CA TRP A 79 12.39 -8.85 3.12
C TRP A 79 11.85 -10.14 2.50
N ALA A 80 12.52 -11.28 2.77
CA ALA A 80 12.07 -12.58 2.25
C ALA A 80 10.66 -12.92 2.77
N HIS A 81 10.42 -12.72 4.07
CA HIS A 81 9.09 -12.96 4.65
C HIS A 81 8.01 -12.06 4.03
N ARG A 82 8.33 -10.78 3.76
CA ARG A 82 7.43 -9.85 3.06
C ARG A 82 7.05 -10.36 1.68
N MET A 83 8.02 -10.88 0.92
CA MET A 83 7.77 -11.46 -0.41
C MET A 83 6.98 -12.77 -0.31
N ASP A 84 7.29 -13.63 0.67
CA ASP A 84 6.53 -14.85 0.92
C ASP A 84 5.06 -14.56 1.25
N CYS A 85 4.78 -13.51 2.03
CA CYS A 85 3.42 -13.04 2.31
C CYS A 85 2.67 -12.63 1.03
N LEU A 86 3.31 -11.91 0.10
CA LEU A 86 2.70 -11.54 -1.18
C LEU A 86 2.34 -12.77 -2.02
N HIS A 87 3.23 -13.76 -2.08
CA HIS A 87 2.97 -15.02 -2.77
C HIS A 87 1.87 -15.84 -2.07
N ALA A 88 1.85 -15.87 -0.73
CA ALA A 88 0.81 -16.53 0.04
C ALA A 88 -0.57 -15.91 -0.19
N LEU A 89 -0.67 -14.57 -0.23
CA LEU A 89 -1.90 -13.85 -0.57
C LEU A 89 -2.42 -14.26 -1.94
N ARG A 90 -1.56 -14.29 -2.96
CA ARG A 90 -1.94 -14.73 -4.30
C ARG A 90 -2.41 -16.18 -4.33
N LYS A 91 -1.69 -17.07 -3.64
CA LYS A 91 -2.05 -18.49 -3.53
C LYS A 91 -3.39 -18.70 -2.82
N THR A 92 -3.75 -17.82 -1.90
CA THR A 92 -5.05 -17.82 -1.20
C THR A 92 -6.21 -17.43 -2.11
N GLY A 93 -5.96 -16.71 -3.21
CA GLY A 93 -6.98 -16.26 -4.17
C GLY A 93 -7.30 -14.76 -4.09
N PHE A 94 -6.57 -13.99 -3.30
CA PHE A 94 -6.73 -12.53 -3.29
C PHE A 94 -6.31 -11.90 -4.61
N GLN A 95 -7.01 -10.83 -4.99
CA GLN A 95 -6.44 -9.80 -5.84
C GLN A 95 -5.41 -9.03 -5.02
N VAL A 96 -4.13 -9.17 -5.39
CA VAL A 96 -3.03 -8.67 -4.57
C VAL A 96 -2.60 -7.28 -5.01
N GLY A 97 -2.58 -6.36 -4.06
CA GLY A 97 -1.95 -5.05 -4.22
C GLY A 97 -0.56 -5.04 -3.59
N CYS A 98 0.40 -4.42 -4.27
CA CYS A 98 1.74 -4.17 -3.73
C CYS A 98 2.14 -2.71 -3.92
N GLY A 99 3.40 -2.36 -3.77
CA GLY A 99 3.90 -1.01 -4.01
C GLY A 99 5.14 -0.68 -3.18
N PHE A 100 5.68 0.50 -3.43
CA PHE A 100 6.91 0.97 -2.79
C PHE A 100 6.84 2.47 -2.50
N MET A 101 7.80 2.97 -1.72
CA MET A 101 7.97 4.41 -1.48
C MET A 101 8.90 5.01 -2.51
N VAL A 102 8.63 6.25 -2.91
CA VAL A 102 9.43 7.01 -3.88
C VAL A 102 10.27 8.06 -3.15
N GLY A 103 11.57 8.04 -3.35
CA GLY A 103 12.50 8.95 -2.68
C GLY A 103 12.69 8.65 -1.19
N SER A 104 12.54 7.39 -0.79
CA SER A 104 12.82 6.95 0.58
C SER A 104 14.34 7.03 0.87
N PRO A 105 14.73 7.12 2.15
CA PRO A 105 16.14 7.15 2.52
C PRO A 105 16.94 6.02 1.86
N PHE A 106 18.14 6.32 1.37
CA PHE A 106 19.06 5.38 0.71
C PHE A 106 18.57 4.77 -0.62
N GLN A 107 17.43 5.19 -1.16
CA GLN A 107 16.93 4.71 -2.44
C GLN A 107 17.81 5.19 -3.59
N THR A 108 18.16 4.29 -4.49
CA THR A 108 18.93 4.58 -5.70
C THR A 108 18.09 4.28 -6.96
N ALA A 109 18.60 4.63 -8.13
CA ALA A 109 17.95 4.30 -9.39
C ALA A 109 17.86 2.78 -9.60
N GLU A 110 18.84 2.02 -9.12
CA GLU A 110 18.86 0.56 -9.18
C GLU A 110 17.75 -0.05 -8.29
N CYS A 111 17.49 0.54 -7.12
CA CYS A 111 16.35 0.12 -6.27
C CYS A 111 15.03 0.32 -7.01
N LEU A 112 14.84 1.49 -7.65
CA LEU A 112 13.63 1.76 -8.43
C LEU A 112 13.50 0.85 -9.65
N ALA A 113 14.60 0.54 -10.32
CA ALA A 113 14.61 -0.42 -11.43
C ALA A 113 14.25 -1.84 -10.96
N ALA A 114 14.74 -2.26 -9.79
CA ALA A 114 14.38 -3.54 -9.18
C ALA A 114 12.88 -3.56 -8.82
N ASP A 115 12.33 -2.47 -8.29
CA ASP A 115 10.90 -2.34 -8.00
C ASP A 115 10.05 -2.48 -9.27
N LEU A 116 10.42 -1.81 -10.36
CA LEU A 116 9.70 -1.91 -11.63
C LEU A 116 9.77 -3.32 -12.24
N LYS A 117 10.93 -3.99 -12.15
CA LYS A 117 11.08 -5.39 -12.59
C LYS A 117 10.24 -6.34 -11.75
N PHE A 118 10.22 -6.14 -10.43
CA PHE A 118 9.35 -6.93 -9.57
C PHE A 118 7.87 -6.77 -9.95
N LEU A 119 7.41 -5.55 -10.23
CA LEU A 119 6.05 -5.29 -10.68
C LEU A 119 5.73 -6.01 -12.00
N GLU A 120 6.67 -5.95 -12.97
CA GLU A 120 6.54 -6.63 -14.26
C GLU A 120 6.42 -8.16 -14.09
N GLU A 121 7.21 -8.76 -13.20
CA GLU A 121 7.20 -10.20 -12.93
C GLU A 121 6.00 -10.64 -12.07
N PHE A 122 5.73 -9.89 -11.01
CA PHE A 122 4.68 -10.23 -10.05
C PHE A 122 3.28 -9.96 -10.58
N GLN A 123 3.08 -9.00 -11.50
CA GLN A 123 1.78 -8.66 -12.10
C GLN A 123 0.67 -8.41 -11.06
N PRO A 124 0.81 -7.41 -10.17
CA PRO A 124 -0.21 -7.14 -9.14
C PRO A 124 -1.49 -6.56 -9.75
N GLU A 125 -2.62 -6.78 -9.11
CA GLU A 125 -3.91 -6.19 -9.49
C GLU A 125 -4.03 -4.72 -9.04
N MET A 126 -3.25 -4.31 -8.04
CA MET A 126 -3.12 -2.92 -7.59
C MET A 126 -1.65 -2.60 -7.31
N CYS A 127 -1.23 -1.37 -7.64
CA CYS A 127 0.09 -0.88 -7.26
C CYS A 127 0.00 0.50 -6.60
N GLY A 128 0.30 0.58 -5.30
CA GLY A 128 0.27 1.82 -4.54
C GLY A 128 1.67 2.39 -4.33
N ILE A 129 2.04 3.41 -5.11
CA ILE A 129 3.26 4.17 -4.88
C ILE A 129 2.95 5.59 -4.42
N GLY A 130 3.86 6.20 -3.70
CA GLY A 130 3.76 7.59 -3.27
C GLY A 130 5.09 8.10 -2.78
N PRO A 131 5.26 9.43 -2.73
CA PRO A 131 6.48 10.02 -2.21
C PRO A 131 6.67 9.64 -0.74
N PHE A 132 7.91 9.41 -0.36
CA PHE A 132 8.28 9.33 1.05
C PHE A 132 8.00 10.69 1.72
N ILE A 133 7.37 10.64 2.88
CA ILE A 133 7.14 11.82 3.72
C ILE A 133 7.75 11.51 5.09
N PRO A 134 8.77 12.27 5.53
CA PRO A 134 9.36 12.07 6.85
C PRO A 134 8.32 12.32 7.94
N HIS A 135 8.38 11.53 9.03
CA HIS A 135 7.49 11.66 10.17
C HIS A 135 8.32 11.78 11.44
N HIS A 136 7.95 12.71 12.33
CA HIS A 136 8.70 13.02 13.56
C HIS A 136 8.94 11.81 14.47
N GLY A 137 8.04 10.83 14.48
CA GLY A 137 8.13 9.61 15.26
C GLY A 137 9.01 8.51 14.66
N THR A 138 9.77 8.79 13.59
CA THR A 138 10.60 7.80 12.91
C THR A 138 12.09 8.18 12.95
N PRO A 139 13.01 7.21 12.80
CA PRO A 139 14.44 7.50 12.64
C PRO A 139 14.75 8.36 11.41
N PHE A 140 13.84 8.47 10.47
CA PHE A 140 14.02 9.16 9.19
C PHE A 140 13.47 10.59 9.17
N ARG A 141 13.11 11.16 10.32
CA ARG A 141 12.53 12.51 10.45
C ARG A 141 13.36 13.63 9.81
N GLU A 142 14.69 13.48 9.76
CA GLU A 142 15.60 14.48 9.21
C GLU A 142 15.94 14.24 7.72
N TYR A 143 15.39 13.19 7.11
CA TYR A 143 15.64 12.90 5.70
C TYR A 143 14.70 13.76 4.81
N PRO A 144 15.17 14.12 3.61
CA PRO A 144 14.33 14.84 2.67
C PRO A 144 13.12 13.98 2.24
N ALA A 145 12.01 14.63 1.97
CA ALA A 145 10.85 13.97 1.35
C ALA A 145 11.17 13.55 -0.09
N GLY A 146 10.47 12.54 -0.57
CA GLY A 146 10.42 12.20 -2.00
C GLY A 146 9.74 13.33 -2.80
N THR A 147 9.98 13.36 -4.12
CA THR A 147 9.45 14.42 -4.97
C THR A 147 8.17 14.04 -5.72
N PRO A 148 7.27 14.99 -5.98
CA PRO A 148 6.09 14.76 -6.82
C PRO A 148 6.48 14.35 -8.24
N GLU A 149 7.49 15.00 -8.82
CA GLU A 149 7.93 14.80 -10.20
C GLU A 149 8.39 13.36 -10.43
N LEU A 150 9.25 12.83 -9.56
CA LEU A 150 9.70 11.43 -9.66
C LEU A 150 8.53 10.46 -9.45
N THR A 151 7.61 10.78 -8.53
CA THR A 151 6.44 9.94 -8.28
C THR A 151 5.53 9.88 -9.51
N VAL A 152 5.23 11.03 -10.13
CA VAL A 152 4.41 11.15 -11.34
C VAL A 152 5.07 10.42 -12.52
N TYR A 153 6.38 10.57 -12.68
CA TYR A 153 7.15 9.84 -13.69
C TYR A 153 7.04 8.31 -13.51
N LEU A 154 7.22 7.81 -12.29
CA LEU A 154 7.09 6.37 -11.99
C LEU A 154 5.66 5.86 -12.16
N LEU A 155 4.62 6.66 -11.85
CA LEU A 155 3.23 6.31 -12.15
C LEU A 155 3.03 6.08 -13.67
N SER A 156 3.61 6.95 -14.50
CA SER A 156 3.54 6.79 -15.95
C SER A 156 4.25 5.51 -16.42
N LEU A 157 5.43 5.21 -15.90
CA LEU A 157 6.14 3.97 -16.23
C LEU A 157 5.36 2.73 -15.81
N ILE A 158 4.79 2.72 -14.58
CA ILE A 158 3.98 1.60 -14.09
C ILE A 158 2.75 1.40 -14.99
N ARG A 159 2.09 2.48 -15.43
CA ARG A 159 0.95 2.39 -16.34
C ARG A 159 1.33 1.77 -17.69
N LEU A 160 2.53 2.04 -18.19
CA LEU A 160 3.03 1.44 -19.44
C LEU A 160 3.38 -0.04 -19.26
N ILE A 161 3.99 -0.41 -18.13
CA ILE A 161 4.35 -1.80 -17.82
C ILE A 161 3.10 -2.64 -17.52
N LEU A 162 2.14 -2.07 -16.77
CA LEU A 162 0.93 -2.72 -16.29
C LEU A 162 -0.33 -1.94 -16.73
N PRO A 163 -0.77 -2.07 -18.00
CA PRO A 163 -1.88 -1.26 -18.51
C PRO A 163 -3.21 -1.42 -17.76
N GLY A 164 -3.45 -2.59 -17.16
CA GLY A 164 -4.69 -2.92 -16.45
C GLY A 164 -4.67 -2.66 -14.93
N VAL A 165 -3.52 -2.30 -14.35
CA VAL A 165 -3.37 -2.21 -12.90
C VAL A 165 -4.24 -1.11 -12.27
N LEU A 166 -4.79 -1.37 -11.08
CA LEU A 166 -5.38 -0.31 -10.24
C LEU A 166 -4.25 0.53 -9.64
N LEU A 167 -4.15 1.79 -10.07
CA LEU A 167 -3.05 2.68 -9.74
C LEU A 167 -3.57 3.93 -9.04
N PRO A 168 -3.46 4.02 -7.70
CA PRO A 168 -3.96 5.16 -6.94
C PRO A 168 -3.12 6.42 -7.12
N ALA A 169 -3.79 7.56 -7.34
CA ALA A 169 -3.23 8.87 -7.02
C ALA A 169 -3.31 9.05 -5.49
N THR A 170 -2.18 8.77 -4.81
CA THR A 170 -2.16 8.58 -3.35
C THR A 170 -2.37 9.85 -2.55
N THR A 171 -2.76 9.68 -1.28
CA THR A 171 -2.86 10.78 -0.33
C THR A 171 -1.51 11.46 -0.12
N ALA A 172 -0.41 10.69 -0.09
CA ALA A 172 0.94 11.23 0.03
C ALA A 172 1.26 12.24 -1.06
N LEU A 173 0.95 11.91 -2.32
CA LEU A 173 1.18 12.81 -3.45
C LEU A 173 0.38 14.11 -3.32
N GLY A 174 -0.89 14.03 -2.91
CA GLY A 174 -1.72 15.23 -2.63
C GLY A 174 -1.36 15.94 -1.32
N THR A 175 -0.44 15.40 -0.50
CA THR A 175 0.06 16.05 0.71
C THR A 175 1.26 16.95 0.38
N ILE A 176 2.16 16.49 -0.50
CA ILE A 176 3.37 17.26 -0.83
C ILE A 176 3.17 18.23 -2.00
N ALA A 177 2.14 18.04 -2.83
CA ALA A 177 1.81 18.93 -3.95
C ALA A 177 0.30 19.18 -3.97
N PRO A 178 -0.16 20.45 -4.02
CA PRO A 178 -1.58 20.80 -4.01
C PRO A 178 -2.38 20.14 -5.15
N ASP A 179 -1.78 20.05 -6.34
CA ASP A 179 -2.32 19.44 -7.56
C ASP A 179 -1.80 18.00 -7.81
N GLY A 180 -1.11 17.42 -6.81
CA GLY A 180 -0.44 16.13 -6.97
C GLY A 180 -1.37 14.99 -7.36
N ARG A 181 -2.63 15.00 -6.88
CA ARG A 181 -3.61 13.97 -7.28
C ARG A 181 -4.02 14.10 -8.74
N GLU A 182 -4.24 15.32 -9.21
CA GLU A 182 -4.57 15.60 -10.60
C GLU A 182 -3.43 15.17 -11.52
N GLN A 183 -2.19 15.53 -11.17
CA GLN A 183 -1.00 15.09 -11.89
C GLN A 183 -0.87 13.56 -11.88
N GLY A 184 -1.13 12.90 -10.74
CA GLY A 184 -1.13 11.45 -10.64
C GLY A 184 -2.16 10.77 -11.54
N ILE A 185 -3.36 11.34 -11.68
CA ILE A 185 -4.38 10.84 -12.61
C ILE A 185 -3.94 11.05 -14.07
N LEU A 186 -3.42 12.21 -14.41
CA LEU A 186 -2.92 12.51 -15.76
C LEU A 186 -1.73 11.60 -16.15
N ALA A 187 -0.94 11.17 -15.17
CA ALA A 187 0.17 10.24 -15.34
C ALA A 187 -0.25 8.75 -15.43
N GLY A 188 -1.54 8.47 -15.46
CA GLY A 188 -2.06 7.10 -15.62
C GLY A 188 -2.69 6.51 -14.36
N GLY A 189 -2.79 7.26 -13.26
CA GLY A 189 -3.59 6.88 -12.11
C GLY A 189 -5.08 6.73 -12.47
N ASN A 190 -5.74 5.72 -11.90
CA ASN A 190 -7.16 5.43 -12.18
C ASN A 190 -7.97 5.16 -10.89
N VAL A 191 -7.37 5.38 -9.73
CA VAL A 191 -8.02 5.17 -8.44
C VAL A 191 -7.86 6.39 -7.55
N ILE A 192 -8.93 6.80 -6.88
CA ILE A 192 -8.93 7.80 -5.81
C ILE A 192 -9.52 7.15 -4.57
N MET A 193 -8.84 7.31 -3.43
CA MET A 193 -9.28 6.77 -2.14
C MET A 193 -9.64 7.91 -1.18
N PRO A 194 -10.93 8.29 -1.08
CA PRO A 194 -11.37 9.25 -0.08
C PRO A 194 -11.36 8.60 1.31
N ASN A 195 -11.00 9.39 2.34
CA ASN A 195 -11.09 8.95 3.73
C ASN A 195 -12.56 8.98 4.21
N LEU A 196 -13.11 7.80 4.48
CA LEU A 196 -14.48 7.61 4.96
C LEU A 196 -14.57 7.55 6.49
N SER A 197 -13.45 7.59 7.22
CA SER A 197 -13.45 7.59 8.69
C SER A 197 -14.19 8.82 9.23
N ARG A 198 -14.91 8.64 10.35
CA ARG A 198 -15.59 9.76 11.02
C ARG A 198 -14.57 10.82 11.41
N ALA A 199 -14.91 12.11 11.22
CA ALA A 199 -14.02 13.22 11.52
C ALA A 199 -13.48 13.20 12.96
N SER A 200 -14.30 12.75 13.94
CA SER A 200 -13.93 12.63 15.34
C SER A 200 -12.82 11.63 15.65
N VAL A 201 -12.57 10.65 14.74
CA VAL A 201 -11.54 9.62 14.93
C VAL A 201 -10.35 9.79 14.00
N ARG A 202 -10.42 10.69 13.01
CA ARG A 202 -9.34 10.89 12.03
C ARG A 202 -8.02 11.26 12.69
N LYS A 203 -8.06 12.10 13.74
CA LYS A 203 -6.88 12.51 14.53
C LYS A 203 -6.19 11.36 15.28
N LYS A 204 -6.84 10.21 15.42
CA LYS A 204 -6.26 9.02 16.06
C LYS A 204 -5.38 8.20 15.10
N TYR A 205 -5.45 8.49 13.81
CA TYR A 205 -4.70 7.81 12.77
C TYR A 205 -4.09 8.85 11.83
N GLU A 206 -3.05 9.50 12.30
CA GLU A 206 -2.28 10.49 11.55
C GLU A 206 -1.13 9.79 10.84
N LEU A 207 -1.27 9.62 9.51
CA LEU A 207 -0.21 9.04 8.67
C LEU A 207 0.91 10.05 8.35
N TYR A 208 0.62 11.32 8.45
CA TYR A 208 1.53 12.41 8.11
C TYR A 208 1.41 13.53 9.14
N ASP A 209 2.55 14.15 9.48
CA ASP A 209 2.56 15.35 10.29
C ASP A 209 1.75 16.46 9.60
N ASN A 210 0.91 17.15 10.33
CA ASN A 210 0.09 18.28 9.87
C ASN A 210 -1.10 17.96 8.92
N LYS A 211 -1.76 16.81 9.11
CA LYS A 211 -3.04 16.53 8.44
C LYS A 211 -4.14 16.15 9.39
#